data_9189524307db3565eeb3b16fd44d7364
#
_entry.id   9189524307db3565eeb3b16fd44d7364
#
_cell.length_a   1.000
_cell.length_b   1.000
_cell.length_c   1.000
_cell.angle_alpha   90.00
_cell.angle_beta   90.00
_cell.angle_gamma   90.00
#
_symmetry.space_group_name_H-M   'P 1'
#
loop_
_entity.id
_entity.type
_entity.pdbx_description
1 polymer ?
#
loop_
_entity_poly.entity_id
_entity_poly.type
_entity_poly.pdbx_seq_one_letter_code
_entity_poly.pdbx_strand_id
1 'polypeptide(L)'
;MIYKSIVHIAFLGPKGSYSHIATMQYASNRHFNQVIEHSCRKFDDIFDLVECDYAEYGVVPIENSSSGLIDEIGDLLLNTRLLLVDEITIPIKHCILVNNHTDLNQIQIIYSHPQPVQQCSEFLKHFSEWKIVFCESSAVAMKIVSKLNQSNSGALGSMQGGQIYGLHALLTYNLSNSHKNTTRFIVLKNKNIAVFNHSIAAKTILIISIEKQSEKLCEILKVLRFYNTKITYLRPRLLLYEKSKNIVIIEMMAHINDIYIQHILIELQKIAYSLKILGCYQVTPPTDAIFHYNRKLL
;
A
#
# COMPACT_ATOMS: atom_id res chain seq x y z
N MET A 1 -6.13 21.49 -19.17
CA MET A 1 -5.94 21.08 -17.77
C MET A 1 -4.87 21.95 -17.18
N ILE A 2 -5.16 22.73 -16.14
CA ILE A 2 -4.15 23.51 -15.42
C ILE A 2 -3.39 22.49 -14.56
N TYR A 3 -2.17 22.13 -14.95
CA TYR A 3 -1.31 21.29 -14.11
C TYR A 3 -1.00 22.06 -12.83
N LYS A 4 -1.51 21.57 -11.69
CA LYS A 4 -1.06 22.10 -10.39
C LYS A 4 0.44 21.88 -10.33
N SER A 5 1.22 22.95 -10.23
CA SER A 5 2.68 22.87 -10.29
C SER A 5 3.29 22.10 -9.11
N ILE A 6 2.59 22.08 -7.98
CA ILE A 6 3.03 21.45 -6.72
C ILE A 6 1.89 20.60 -6.18
N VAL A 7 2.18 19.35 -5.79
CA VAL A 7 1.21 18.39 -5.23
C VAL A 7 1.71 17.91 -3.87
N HIS A 8 0.85 17.95 -2.86
CA HIS A 8 1.14 17.46 -1.52
C HIS A 8 0.63 16.03 -1.36
N ILE A 9 1.50 15.09 -0.94
CA ILE A 9 1.14 13.67 -0.75
C ILE A 9 1.57 13.20 0.64
N ALA A 10 0.62 12.66 1.41
CA ALA A 10 0.85 12.07 2.73
C ALA A 10 1.05 10.56 2.61
N PHE A 11 1.99 10.00 3.38
CA PHE A 11 2.28 8.57 3.42
C PHE A 11 2.87 8.14 4.76
N LEU A 12 2.83 6.84 5.08
CA LEU A 12 3.46 6.31 6.28
C LEU A 12 4.98 6.32 6.13
N GLY A 13 5.62 7.16 6.94
CA GLY A 13 7.07 7.30 6.95
C GLY A 13 7.83 6.14 7.57
N PRO A 14 9.12 6.30 7.68
CA PRO A 14 9.93 7.41 7.17
C PRO A 14 10.24 7.31 5.65
N LYS A 15 10.90 8.31 5.10
CA LYS A 15 11.43 8.25 3.71
C LYS A 15 12.29 7.00 3.53
N GLY A 16 12.21 6.36 2.37
CA GLY A 16 12.86 5.08 2.08
C GLY A 16 12.05 3.85 2.44
N SER A 17 10.88 4.01 3.10
CA SER A 17 9.92 2.92 3.30
C SER A 17 9.25 2.50 1.99
N TYR A 18 8.60 1.34 1.96
CA TYR A 18 7.80 0.92 0.80
C TYR A 18 6.62 1.86 0.54
N SER A 19 6.05 2.49 1.58
CA SER A 19 5.02 3.52 1.42
C SER A 19 5.57 4.75 0.71
N HIS A 20 6.80 5.18 1.02
CA HIS A 20 7.47 6.25 0.29
C HIS A 20 7.72 5.87 -1.18
N ILE A 21 8.18 4.65 -1.45
CA ILE A 21 8.40 4.15 -2.82
C ILE A 21 7.08 4.15 -3.60
N ALA A 22 5.97 3.68 -3.01
CA ALA A 22 4.65 3.72 -3.61
C ALA A 22 4.21 5.15 -3.93
N THR A 23 4.45 6.08 -3.02
CA THR A 23 4.15 7.52 -3.20
C THR A 23 4.90 8.11 -4.38
N MET A 24 6.19 7.84 -4.49
CA MET A 24 7.01 8.34 -5.60
C MET A 24 6.63 7.70 -6.94
N GLN A 25 6.27 6.41 -6.93
CA GLN A 25 5.74 5.75 -8.13
C GLN A 25 4.41 6.35 -8.56
N TYR A 26 3.48 6.60 -7.64
CA TYR A 26 2.23 7.28 -7.95
C TYR A 26 2.47 8.65 -8.57
N ALA A 27 3.33 9.45 -7.97
CA ALA A 27 3.67 10.78 -8.45
C ALA A 27 4.25 10.74 -9.88
N SER A 28 5.14 9.78 -10.14
CA SER A 28 5.73 9.56 -11.47
C SER A 28 4.69 9.12 -12.49
N ASN A 29 3.81 8.17 -12.16
CA ASN A 29 2.76 7.69 -13.05
C ASN A 29 1.76 8.79 -13.42
N ARG A 30 1.55 9.77 -12.51
CA ARG A 30 0.68 10.92 -12.71
C ARG A 30 1.39 12.12 -13.31
N HIS A 31 2.70 12.02 -13.59
CA HIS A 31 3.54 13.09 -14.14
C HIS A 31 3.44 14.40 -13.34
N PHE A 32 3.45 14.32 -12.00
CA PHE A 32 3.47 15.50 -11.16
C PHE A 32 4.84 16.20 -11.26
N ASN A 33 4.84 17.52 -11.52
CA ASN A 33 6.07 18.28 -11.72
C ASN A 33 6.87 18.42 -10.42
N GLN A 34 6.19 18.67 -9.31
CA GLN A 34 6.79 18.81 -7.99
C GLN A 34 5.90 18.19 -6.94
N VAL A 35 6.50 17.41 -6.02
CA VAL A 35 5.80 16.76 -4.92
C VAL A 35 6.35 17.25 -3.59
N ILE A 36 5.46 17.67 -2.70
CA ILE A 36 5.77 17.92 -1.29
C ILE A 36 5.30 16.69 -0.51
N GLU A 37 6.26 16.02 0.12
CA GLU A 37 6.09 14.77 0.81
C GLU A 37 5.79 14.99 2.29
N HIS A 38 4.63 14.49 2.78
CA HIS A 38 4.25 14.49 4.18
C HIS A 38 4.45 13.10 4.78
N SER A 39 5.58 12.92 5.46
CA SER A 39 5.93 11.67 6.13
C SER A 39 5.24 11.58 7.49
N CYS A 40 4.22 10.76 7.62
CA CYS A 40 3.39 10.57 8.80
C CYS A 40 3.92 9.46 9.70
N ARG A 41 3.61 9.49 10.99
CA ARG A 41 3.99 8.45 11.95
C ARG A 41 2.93 7.37 12.09
N LYS A 42 1.65 7.73 11.89
CA LYS A 42 0.49 6.85 12.00
C LYS A 42 -0.37 6.96 10.76
N PHE A 43 -1.21 5.97 10.54
CA PHE A 43 -2.17 6.01 9.44
C PHE A 43 -3.22 7.11 9.63
N ASP A 44 -3.71 7.32 10.87
CA ASP A 44 -4.65 8.40 11.18
C ASP A 44 -4.15 9.76 10.67
N ASP A 45 -2.86 10.08 10.91
CA ASP A 45 -2.26 11.35 10.47
C ASP A 45 -2.41 11.55 8.94
N ILE A 46 -2.35 10.44 8.14
CA ILE A 46 -2.50 10.51 6.68
C ILE A 46 -3.94 10.88 6.32
N PHE A 47 -4.91 10.23 6.96
CA PHE A 47 -6.33 10.49 6.72
C PHE A 47 -6.66 11.93 7.11
N ASP A 48 -6.21 12.40 8.29
CA ASP A 48 -6.44 13.75 8.78
C ASP A 48 -5.87 14.81 7.83
N LEU A 49 -4.63 14.63 7.35
CA LEU A 49 -4.00 15.57 6.41
C LEU A 49 -4.79 15.69 5.10
N VAL A 50 -5.35 14.58 4.60
CA VAL A 50 -6.14 14.61 3.36
C VAL A 50 -7.56 15.12 3.61
N GLU A 51 -8.19 14.78 4.74
CA GLU A 51 -9.53 15.26 5.08
C GLU A 51 -9.57 16.77 5.35
N CYS A 52 -8.46 17.32 5.87
CA CYS A 52 -8.29 18.74 6.12
C CYS A 52 -7.69 19.52 4.92
N ASP A 53 -7.53 18.88 3.76
CA ASP A 53 -6.96 19.45 2.53
C ASP A 53 -5.50 20.00 2.66
N TYR A 54 -4.76 19.56 3.69
CA TYR A 54 -3.32 19.82 3.79
C TYR A 54 -2.50 18.97 2.81
N ALA A 55 -3.00 17.79 2.45
CA ALA A 55 -2.47 16.98 1.37
C ALA A 55 -3.58 16.67 0.35
N GLU A 56 -3.23 16.72 -0.94
CA GLU A 56 -4.17 16.35 -2.01
C GLU A 56 -4.42 14.85 -2.07
N TYR A 57 -3.42 14.06 -1.70
CA TYR A 57 -3.47 12.60 -1.74
C TYR A 57 -2.87 11.97 -0.49
N GLY A 58 -3.41 10.82 -0.11
CA GLY A 58 -2.84 9.93 0.90
C GLY A 58 -2.52 8.59 0.27
N VAL A 59 -1.32 8.04 0.51
CA VAL A 59 -0.91 6.72 0.03
C VAL A 59 -0.76 5.79 1.23
N VAL A 60 -1.61 4.76 1.30
CA VAL A 60 -1.62 3.80 2.41
C VAL A 60 -1.59 2.36 1.91
N PRO A 61 -0.83 1.45 2.56
CA PRO A 61 -0.82 0.04 2.22
C PRO A 61 -2.14 -0.59 2.68
N ILE A 62 -2.81 -1.35 1.84
CA ILE A 62 -4.05 -2.05 2.22
C ILE A 62 -3.82 -3.55 2.44
N GLU A 63 -2.92 -4.14 1.65
CA GLU A 63 -2.72 -5.59 1.66
C GLU A 63 -1.29 -5.95 1.26
N ASN A 64 -0.73 -6.95 1.92
CA ASN A 64 0.51 -7.60 1.50
C ASN A 64 0.22 -9.08 1.18
N SER A 65 0.76 -9.58 0.06
CA SER A 65 0.48 -10.93 -0.42
C SER A 65 0.94 -12.04 0.53
N SER A 66 1.87 -11.76 1.45
CA SER A 66 2.38 -12.73 2.43
C SER A 66 1.72 -12.60 3.79
N SER A 67 1.43 -11.38 4.27
CA SER A 67 0.85 -11.13 5.59
C SER A 67 -0.65 -10.82 5.57
N GLY A 68 -1.24 -10.62 4.37
CA GLY A 68 -2.66 -10.32 4.21
C GLY A 68 -3.00 -8.85 4.40
N LEU A 69 -4.25 -8.58 4.78
CA LEU A 69 -4.77 -7.23 5.00
C LEU A 69 -4.12 -6.54 6.19
N ILE A 70 -4.01 -5.23 6.08
CA ILE A 70 -3.62 -4.35 7.17
C ILE A 70 -4.89 -3.88 7.86
N ASP A 71 -5.19 -4.51 9.00
CA ASP A 71 -6.48 -4.35 9.71
C ASP A 71 -6.78 -2.90 10.10
N GLU A 72 -5.78 -2.15 10.55
CA GLU A 72 -5.89 -0.76 10.94
C GLU A 72 -6.45 0.14 9.82
N ILE A 73 -6.04 -0.11 8.56
CA ILE A 73 -6.55 0.62 7.40
C ILE A 73 -8.03 0.31 7.16
N GLY A 74 -8.45 -0.95 7.38
CA GLY A 74 -9.86 -1.33 7.22
C GLY A 74 -10.79 -0.53 8.14
N ASP A 75 -10.39 -0.27 9.38
CA ASP A 75 -11.16 0.51 10.34
C ASP A 75 -11.24 2.00 9.95
N LEU A 76 -10.12 2.57 9.49
CA LEU A 76 -10.08 3.94 9.00
C LEU A 76 -10.96 4.14 7.76
N LEU A 77 -10.95 3.18 6.81
CA LEU A 77 -11.79 3.24 5.61
C LEU A 77 -13.28 3.23 5.90
N LEU A 78 -13.72 2.61 7.00
CA LEU A 78 -15.12 2.65 7.39
C LEU A 78 -15.59 4.06 7.75
N ASN A 79 -14.77 4.80 8.47
CA ASN A 79 -15.14 6.06 9.10
C ASN A 79 -14.76 7.29 8.27
N THR A 80 -13.82 7.17 7.32
CA THR A 80 -13.34 8.31 6.51
C THR A 80 -14.37 8.79 5.49
N ARG A 81 -14.29 10.07 5.13
CA ARG A 81 -15.02 10.67 3.99
C ARG A 81 -14.22 10.62 2.70
N LEU A 82 -12.97 10.21 2.76
CA LEU A 82 -12.09 10.13 1.60
C LEU A 82 -12.55 9.05 0.61
N LEU A 83 -12.20 9.26 -0.65
CA LEU A 83 -12.42 8.29 -1.73
C LEU A 83 -11.10 7.66 -2.17
N LEU A 84 -11.17 6.39 -2.52
CA LEU A 84 -10.10 5.70 -3.23
C LEU A 84 -10.14 6.13 -4.70
N VAL A 85 -9.04 6.69 -5.17
CA VAL A 85 -8.93 7.24 -6.53
C VAL A 85 -7.92 6.51 -7.41
N ASP A 86 -7.11 5.64 -6.82
CA ASP A 86 -6.13 4.82 -7.53
C ASP A 86 -5.57 3.71 -6.63
N GLU A 87 -4.85 2.75 -7.23
CA GLU A 87 -4.07 1.74 -6.53
C GLU A 87 -2.69 1.54 -7.16
N ILE A 88 -1.73 1.12 -6.36
CA ILE A 88 -0.36 0.85 -6.78
C ILE A 88 0.09 -0.45 -6.13
N THR A 89 0.66 -1.35 -6.91
CA THR A 89 1.25 -2.57 -6.37
C THR A 89 2.76 -2.49 -6.45
N ILE A 90 3.42 -2.62 -5.30
CA ILE A 90 4.88 -2.56 -5.17
C ILE A 90 5.42 -3.97 -4.89
N PRO A 91 6.35 -4.49 -5.71
CA PRO A 91 7.06 -5.72 -5.38
C PRO A 91 7.96 -5.49 -4.16
N ILE A 92 7.86 -6.40 -3.18
CA ILE A 92 8.66 -6.36 -1.95
C ILE A 92 9.89 -7.21 -2.17
N LYS A 93 11.01 -6.54 -2.39
CA LYS A 93 12.32 -7.17 -2.61
C LYS A 93 13.30 -6.66 -1.56
N HIS A 94 13.88 -7.58 -0.82
CA HIS A 94 14.87 -7.25 0.21
C HIS A 94 16.29 -7.53 -0.26
N CYS A 95 17.19 -6.63 0.11
CA CYS A 95 18.63 -6.71 -0.14
C CYS A 95 19.38 -6.43 1.15
N ILE A 96 20.63 -6.93 1.25
CA ILE A 96 21.60 -6.44 2.24
C ILE A 96 22.20 -5.14 1.71
N LEU A 97 22.01 -4.08 2.46
CA LEU A 97 22.41 -2.72 2.13
C LEU A 97 23.55 -2.30 3.04
N VAL A 98 24.64 -1.85 2.45
CA VAL A 98 25.89 -1.55 3.16
C VAL A 98 26.46 -0.20 2.72
N ASN A 99 27.40 0.32 3.50
CA ASN A 99 28.24 1.44 3.08
C ASN A 99 29.25 0.99 2.01
N ASN A 100 29.88 1.95 1.35
CA ASN A 100 30.96 1.69 0.38
C ASN A 100 32.06 0.84 1.02
N HIS A 101 32.68 -0.03 0.22
CA HIS A 101 33.81 -0.88 0.60
C HIS A 101 33.51 -1.96 1.65
N THR A 102 32.27 -2.44 1.72
CA THR A 102 31.88 -3.58 2.58
C THR A 102 31.74 -4.84 1.73
N ASP A 103 32.41 -5.92 2.14
CA ASP A 103 32.23 -7.26 1.57
C ASP A 103 31.33 -8.12 2.46
N LEU A 104 30.68 -9.13 1.85
CA LEU A 104 29.77 -10.03 2.56
C LEU A 104 30.42 -10.70 3.79
N ASN A 105 31.70 -11.09 3.66
CA ASN A 105 32.47 -11.76 4.71
C ASN A 105 32.84 -10.84 5.89
N GLN A 106 32.70 -9.54 5.73
CA GLN A 106 32.97 -8.56 6.79
C GLN A 106 31.78 -8.30 7.68
N ILE A 107 30.56 -8.68 7.23
CA ILE A 107 29.33 -8.40 7.96
C ILE A 107 29.28 -9.26 9.23
N GLN A 108 28.99 -8.60 10.33
CA GLN A 108 28.74 -9.20 11.65
C GLN A 108 27.39 -8.81 12.23
N ILE A 109 26.86 -7.65 11.81
CA ILE A 109 25.63 -7.08 12.37
C ILE A 109 24.67 -6.71 11.23
N ILE A 110 23.42 -7.18 11.32
CA ILE A 110 22.33 -6.79 10.43
C ILE A 110 21.26 -6.03 11.22
N TYR A 111 21.00 -4.81 10.82
CA TYR A 111 19.89 -3.99 11.31
C TYR A 111 18.67 -4.25 10.46
N SER A 112 17.52 -4.53 11.08
CA SER A 112 16.27 -4.82 10.34
C SER A 112 15.01 -4.68 11.19
N HIS A 113 13.89 -4.43 10.54
CA HIS A 113 12.59 -4.70 11.13
C HIS A 113 12.35 -6.23 11.21
N PRO A 114 11.59 -6.75 12.20
CA PRO A 114 11.33 -8.19 12.34
C PRO A 114 10.75 -8.86 11.08
N GLN A 115 9.84 -8.19 10.38
CA GLN A 115 9.16 -8.75 9.21
C GLN A 115 10.11 -9.08 8.04
N PRO A 116 11.02 -8.22 7.57
CA PRO A 116 12.05 -8.59 6.60
C PRO A 116 12.94 -9.75 7.04
N VAL A 117 13.29 -9.84 8.33
CA VAL A 117 14.06 -10.98 8.86
C VAL A 117 13.31 -12.28 8.65
N GLN A 118 12.01 -12.31 8.99
CA GLN A 118 11.17 -13.47 8.77
C GLN A 118 11.04 -13.80 7.27
N GLN A 119 10.88 -12.79 6.43
CA GLN A 119 10.73 -12.94 4.98
C GLN A 119 12.01 -13.38 4.26
N CYS A 120 13.18 -13.17 4.88
CA CYS A 120 14.50 -13.57 4.36
C CYS A 120 15.14 -14.69 5.20
N SER A 121 14.37 -15.42 5.99
CA SER A 121 14.89 -16.41 6.95
C SER A 121 15.69 -17.52 6.28
N GLU A 122 15.34 -17.95 5.07
CA GLU A 122 16.10 -18.96 4.32
C GLU A 122 17.52 -18.49 3.98
N PHE A 123 17.65 -17.27 3.50
CA PHE A 123 18.94 -16.66 3.22
C PHE A 123 19.76 -16.47 4.51
N LEU A 124 19.15 -15.93 5.56
CA LEU A 124 19.82 -15.62 6.81
C LEU A 124 20.30 -16.88 7.56
N LYS A 125 19.71 -18.06 7.34
CA LYS A 125 20.20 -19.33 7.88
C LYS A 125 21.64 -19.66 7.48
N HIS A 126 22.10 -19.19 6.32
CA HIS A 126 23.46 -19.40 5.85
C HIS A 126 24.50 -18.52 6.55
N PHE A 127 24.05 -17.55 7.36
CA PHE A 127 24.85 -16.57 8.08
C PHE A 127 24.42 -16.50 9.55
N SER A 128 24.40 -17.67 10.21
CA SER A 128 23.93 -17.80 11.60
C SER A 128 24.78 -17.04 12.61
N GLU A 129 26.00 -16.68 12.24
CA GLU A 129 26.95 -15.87 13.03
C GLU A 129 26.60 -14.38 13.04
N TRP A 130 25.76 -13.92 12.12
CA TRP A 130 25.36 -12.51 12.10
C TRP A 130 24.43 -12.17 13.25
N LYS A 131 24.75 -11.10 13.97
CA LYS A 131 23.90 -10.55 15.01
C LYS A 131 22.78 -9.72 14.37
N ILE A 132 21.53 -10.09 14.61
CA ILE A 132 20.37 -9.30 14.18
C ILE A 132 20.01 -8.28 15.24
N VAL A 133 19.93 -7.00 14.84
CA VAL A 133 19.49 -5.87 15.70
C VAL A 133 18.17 -5.36 15.13
N PHE A 134 17.11 -5.51 15.93
CA PHE A 134 15.77 -5.09 15.51
C PHE A 134 15.58 -3.58 15.59
N CYS A 135 14.92 -3.02 14.56
CA CYS A 135 14.58 -1.62 14.41
C CYS A 135 13.07 -1.47 14.18
N GLU A 136 12.54 -0.28 14.45
CA GLU A 136 11.12 0.05 14.26
C GLU A 136 10.68 -0.05 12.78
N SER A 137 11.59 0.16 11.82
CA SER A 137 11.34 0.02 10.40
C SER A 137 12.62 -0.26 9.62
N SER A 138 12.49 -0.81 8.38
CA SER A 138 13.63 -0.98 7.48
C SER A 138 14.32 0.34 7.13
N ALA A 139 13.57 1.44 7.05
CA ALA A 139 14.14 2.75 6.76
C ALA A 139 14.95 3.29 7.95
N VAL A 140 14.52 3.03 9.19
CA VAL A 140 15.31 3.32 10.40
C VAL A 140 16.59 2.49 10.39
N ALA A 141 16.52 1.21 10.06
CA ALA A 141 17.70 0.34 9.94
C ALA A 141 18.71 0.90 8.93
N MET A 142 18.25 1.28 7.73
CA MET A 142 19.09 1.88 6.69
C MET A 142 19.73 3.19 7.16
N LYS A 143 18.96 4.05 7.84
CA LYS A 143 19.46 5.31 8.40
C LYS A 143 20.55 5.07 9.45
N ILE A 144 20.42 4.04 10.29
CA ILE A 144 21.44 3.67 11.30
C ILE A 144 22.72 3.24 10.60
N VAL A 145 22.65 2.31 9.65
CA VAL A 145 23.84 1.79 8.93
C VAL A 145 24.55 2.91 8.17
N SER A 146 23.80 3.77 7.49
CA SER A 146 24.36 4.95 6.81
C SER A 146 25.15 5.86 7.76
N LYS A 147 24.62 6.10 8.97
CA LYS A 147 25.28 6.96 9.97
C LYS A 147 26.48 6.31 10.66
N LEU A 148 26.40 5.01 10.92
CA LEU A 148 27.50 4.26 11.55
C LEU A 148 28.75 4.24 10.67
N ASN A 149 28.58 4.19 9.35
CA ASN A 149 29.65 4.15 8.34
C ASN A 149 30.71 3.07 8.65
N GLN A 150 30.28 1.90 9.13
CA GLN A 150 31.13 0.77 9.50
C GLN A 150 31.05 -0.33 8.45
N SER A 151 32.20 -0.97 8.14
CA SER A 151 32.25 -2.05 7.15
C SER A 151 31.70 -3.40 7.64
N ASN A 152 31.44 -3.54 8.95
CA ASN A 152 30.96 -4.80 9.55
C ASN A 152 29.43 -4.80 9.77
N SER A 153 28.72 -3.82 9.25
CA SER A 153 27.27 -3.69 9.47
C SER A 153 26.50 -3.51 8.17
N GLY A 154 25.32 -4.13 8.08
CA GLY A 154 24.39 -4.00 6.98
C GLY A 154 22.95 -3.77 7.46
N ALA A 155 22.10 -3.26 6.56
CA ALA A 155 20.65 -3.15 6.77
C ALA A 155 19.90 -4.06 5.79
N LEU A 156 18.82 -4.68 6.25
CA LEU A 156 17.92 -5.44 5.39
C LEU A 156 16.76 -4.53 4.97
N GLY A 157 16.66 -4.23 3.67
CA GLY A 157 15.68 -3.30 3.15
C GLY A 157 15.56 -3.32 1.62
N SER A 158 14.83 -2.36 1.06
CA SER A 158 14.69 -2.19 -0.38
C SER A 158 15.91 -1.48 -0.99
N MET A 159 16.28 -1.85 -2.22
CA MET A 159 17.38 -1.18 -2.93
C MET A 159 17.11 0.33 -3.09
N GLN A 160 15.88 0.71 -3.43
CA GLN A 160 15.49 2.12 -3.59
C GLN A 160 15.61 2.88 -2.27
N GLY A 161 15.18 2.26 -1.16
CA GLY A 161 15.35 2.84 0.17
C GLY A 161 16.83 3.02 0.52
N GLY A 162 17.67 2.04 0.20
CA GLY A 162 19.13 2.12 0.39
C GLY A 162 19.75 3.31 -0.33
N GLN A 163 19.38 3.55 -1.58
CA GLN A 163 19.87 4.67 -2.37
C GLN A 163 19.59 6.03 -1.73
N ILE A 164 18.42 6.20 -1.08
CA ILE A 164 18.06 7.44 -0.38
C ILE A 164 19.02 7.73 0.79
N TYR A 165 19.52 6.68 1.43
CA TYR A 165 20.47 6.78 2.55
C TYR A 165 21.94 6.64 2.14
N GLY A 166 22.25 6.63 0.83
CA GLY A 166 23.61 6.48 0.31
C GLY A 166 24.19 5.09 0.51
N LEU A 167 23.33 4.07 0.71
CA LEU A 167 23.74 2.67 0.85
C LEU A 167 23.68 1.94 -0.49
N HIS A 168 24.49 0.92 -0.64
CA HIS A 168 24.57 0.06 -1.82
C HIS A 168 24.05 -1.35 -1.50
N ALA A 169 23.36 -1.97 -2.45
CA ALA A 169 22.99 -3.37 -2.33
C ALA A 169 24.22 -4.25 -2.54
N LEU A 170 24.60 -5.03 -1.53
CA LEU A 170 25.72 -5.95 -1.62
C LEU A 170 25.42 -7.13 -2.56
N LEU A 171 24.15 -7.54 -2.61
CA LEU A 171 23.64 -8.56 -3.51
C LEU A 171 22.48 -7.96 -4.34
N THR A 172 22.51 -8.15 -5.64
CA THR A 172 21.54 -7.53 -6.57
C THR A 172 20.26 -8.34 -6.76
N TYR A 173 20.18 -9.55 -6.21
CA TYR A 173 18.99 -10.39 -6.27
C TYR A 173 18.11 -10.26 -5.01
N ASN A 174 16.84 -10.60 -5.15
CA ASN A 174 15.91 -10.59 -4.04
C ASN A 174 16.20 -11.74 -3.05
N LEU A 175 16.41 -11.39 -1.79
CA LEU A 175 16.70 -12.33 -0.71
C LEU A 175 15.45 -12.91 -0.05
N SER A 176 14.25 -12.45 -0.43
CA SER A 176 13.01 -12.93 0.16
C SER A 176 12.71 -14.39 -0.19
N ASN A 177 12.21 -15.16 0.76
CA ASN A 177 11.77 -16.55 0.58
C ASN A 177 10.70 -16.67 -0.52
N SER A 178 9.85 -15.66 -0.67
CA SER A 178 8.86 -15.56 -1.74
C SER A 178 9.25 -14.51 -2.77
N HIS A 179 9.46 -14.93 -4.01
CA HIS A 179 9.77 -14.02 -5.13
C HIS A 179 8.55 -13.21 -5.62
N LYS A 180 7.34 -13.60 -5.20
CA LYS A 180 6.07 -12.97 -5.60
C LYS A 180 5.48 -12.08 -4.51
N ASN A 181 6.26 -11.71 -3.48
CA ASN A 181 5.76 -10.84 -2.42
C ASN A 181 5.51 -9.44 -2.96
N THR A 182 4.29 -8.96 -2.79
CA THR A 182 3.85 -7.62 -3.21
C THR A 182 3.04 -6.96 -2.10
N THR A 183 3.09 -5.64 -2.05
CA THR A 183 2.16 -4.84 -1.22
C THR A 183 1.33 -3.96 -2.14
N ARG A 184 0.02 -4.02 -1.97
CA ARG A 184 -0.95 -3.16 -2.63
C ARG A 184 -1.20 -1.93 -1.78
N PHE A 185 -1.04 -0.77 -2.37
CA PHE A 185 -1.31 0.54 -1.80
C PHE A 185 -2.53 1.13 -2.49
N ILE A 186 -3.34 1.84 -1.73
CA ILE A 186 -4.46 2.64 -2.24
C ILE A 186 -4.13 4.11 -2.11
N VAL A 187 -4.65 4.89 -3.04
CA VAL A 187 -4.53 6.34 -3.04
C VAL A 187 -5.85 6.95 -2.64
N LEU A 188 -5.80 7.74 -1.57
CA LEU A 188 -6.93 8.44 -0.98
C LEU A 188 -6.96 9.90 -1.43
N LYS A 189 -8.16 10.45 -1.61
CA LYS A 189 -8.39 11.85 -1.94
C LYS A 189 -9.67 12.36 -1.31
N ASN A 190 -9.76 13.66 -1.02
CA ASN A 190 -10.99 14.28 -0.55
C ASN A 190 -12.07 14.27 -1.64
N LYS A 191 -13.34 14.13 -1.24
CA LYS A 191 -14.52 13.80 -2.06
C LYS A 191 -14.80 14.75 -3.23
N ASN A 192 -14.25 15.95 -3.25
CA ASN A 192 -14.74 17.02 -4.14
C ASN A 192 -14.22 16.99 -5.59
N ILE A 193 -13.45 15.98 -6.05
CA ILE A 193 -12.78 16.06 -7.36
C ILE A 193 -12.71 14.71 -8.12
N ALA A 194 -13.69 13.86 -8.06
CA ALA A 194 -13.69 12.65 -8.87
C ALA A 194 -14.59 12.79 -10.12
N VAL A 195 -14.01 13.26 -11.23
CA VAL A 195 -14.63 13.16 -12.56
C VAL A 195 -14.07 11.90 -13.23
N PHE A 196 -14.93 10.92 -13.53
CA PHE A 196 -14.55 9.69 -14.20
C PHE A 196 -14.94 9.72 -15.68
N ASN A 197 -14.06 9.20 -16.53
CA ASN A 197 -14.35 8.99 -17.93
C ASN A 197 -14.88 7.54 -18.13
N HIS A 198 -16.09 7.41 -18.67
CA HIS A 198 -16.82 6.13 -18.80
C HIS A 198 -16.18 5.09 -19.74
N SER A 199 -15.19 5.46 -20.55
CA SER A 199 -14.71 4.61 -21.65
C SER A 199 -13.59 3.66 -21.26
N ILE A 200 -13.17 3.56 -19.99
CA ILE A 200 -11.98 2.85 -19.55
C ILE A 200 -12.35 1.83 -18.47
N ALA A 201 -11.66 0.67 -18.48
CA ALA A 201 -11.82 -0.35 -17.45
C ALA A 201 -11.67 0.27 -16.03
N ALA A 202 -12.72 0.17 -15.24
CA ALA A 202 -12.78 0.73 -13.90
C ALA A 202 -12.94 -0.35 -12.85
N LYS A 203 -12.52 -0.03 -11.63
CA LYS A 203 -12.74 -0.83 -10.42
C LYS A 203 -13.60 -0.02 -9.46
N THR A 204 -14.71 -0.61 -9.01
CA THR A 204 -15.57 -0.06 -7.95
C THR A 204 -15.34 -0.83 -6.67
N ILE A 205 -15.16 -0.11 -5.55
CA ILE A 205 -14.95 -0.67 -4.22
C ILE A 205 -16.08 -0.25 -3.30
N LEU A 206 -16.69 -1.24 -2.65
CA LEU A 206 -17.77 -1.07 -1.69
C LEU A 206 -17.35 -1.59 -0.32
N ILE A 207 -17.84 -0.93 0.73
CA ILE A 207 -17.95 -1.51 2.07
C ILE A 207 -19.43 -1.68 2.39
N ILE A 208 -19.81 -2.88 2.78
CA ILE A 208 -21.17 -3.24 3.15
C ILE A 208 -21.17 -3.69 4.60
N SER A 209 -21.94 -3.04 5.44
CA SER A 209 -22.22 -3.51 6.80
C SER A 209 -23.47 -4.37 6.79
N ILE A 210 -23.39 -5.57 7.37
CA ILE A 210 -24.48 -6.54 7.48
C ILE A 210 -24.65 -6.98 8.92
N GLU A 211 -25.81 -7.44 9.29
CA GLU A 211 -26.02 -8.14 10.55
C GLU A 211 -25.18 -9.43 10.60
N LYS A 212 -24.80 -9.87 11.80
CA LYS A 212 -23.92 -11.02 12.02
C LYS A 212 -24.45 -12.36 11.48
N GLN A 213 -25.64 -12.38 10.91
CA GLN A 213 -26.23 -13.60 10.35
C GLN A 213 -25.52 -14.00 9.04
N SER A 214 -25.13 -15.26 8.94
CA SER A 214 -24.44 -15.82 7.75
C SER A 214 -25.28 -15.75 6.46
N GLU A 215 -26.60 -15.73 6.61
CA GLU A 215 -27.56 -15.65 5.50
C GLU A 215 -27.39 -14.38 4.66
N LYS A 216 -27.11 -13.24 5.30
CA LYS A 216 -26.94 -11.95 4.60
C LYS A 216 -25.74 -11.95 3.64
N LEU A 217 -24.67 -12.61 4.00
CA LEU A 217 -23.54 -12.81 3.07
C LEU A 217 -23.95 -13.63 1.85
N CYS A 218 -24.72 -14.70 2.06
CA CYS A 218 -25.22 -15.52 0.97
C CYS A 218 -26.18 -14.73 0.05
N GLU A 219 -27.01 -13.85 0.58
CA GLU A 219 -27.89 -12.97 -0.21
C GLU A 219 -27.04 -12.02 -1.08
N ILE A 220 -26.00 -11.38 -0.52
CA ILE A 220 -25.05 -10.54 -1.28
C ILE A 220 -24.43 -11.33 -2.44
N LEU A 221 -23.94 -12.54 -2.16
CA LEU A 221 -23.31 -13.36 -3.20
C LEU A 221 -24.29 -13.77 -4.29
N LYS A 222 -25.57 -14.03 -3.95
CA LYS A 222 -26.62 -14.31 -4.94
C LYS A 222 -26.86 -13.12 -5.87
N VAL A 223 -26.94 -11.91 -5.32
CA VAL A 223 -27.09 -10.67 -6.13
C VAL A 223 -25.90 -10.52 -7.09
N LEU A 224 -24.68 -10.59 -6.59
CA LEU A 224 -23.48 -10.44 -7.41
C LEU A 224 -23.38 -11.50 -8.51
N ARG A 225 -23.76 -12.74 -8.21
CA ARG A 225 -23.82 -13.84 -9.19
C ARG A 225 -24.90 -13.62 -10.23
N PHE A 226 -26.09 -13.18 -9.84
CA PHE A 226 -27.21 -12.93 -10.75
C PHE A 226 -26.84 -11.94 -11.87
N TYR A 227 -26.09 -10.88 -11.51
CA TYR A 227 -25.61 -9.88 -12.46
C TYR A 227 -24.28 -10.26 -13.14
N ASN A 228 -23.78 -11.48 -12.94
CA ASN A 228 -22.50 -11.97 -13.49
C ASN A 228 -21.34 -10.99 -13.26
N THR A 229 -21.27 -10.41 -12.06
CA THR A 229 -20.31 -9.36 -11.72
C THR A 229 -18.91 -9.95 -11.58
N LYS A 230 -17.93 -9.38 -12.25
CA LYS A 230 -16.52 -9.76 -12.10
C LYS A 230 -15.96 -9.20 -10.78
N ILE A 231 -15.99 -10.04 -9.73
CA ILE A 231 -15.44 -9.72 -8.41
C ILE A 231 -13.94 -9.97 -8.45
N THR A 232 -13.12 -9.00 -8.06
CA THR A 232 -11.66 -9.14 -7.93
C THR A 232 -11.23 -9.33 -6.49
N TYR A 233 -12.08 -8.91 -5.54
CA TYR A 233 -11.82 -9.04 -4.12
C TYR A 233 -13.14 -9.11 -3.34
N LEU A 234 -13.20 -10.04 -2.39
CA LEU A 234 -14.32 -10.16 -1.46
C LEU A 234 -13.79 -10.63 -0.12
N ARG A 235 -13.97 -9.83 0.90
CA ARG A 235 -13.53 -10.18 2.25
C ARG A 235 -14.54 -9.79 3.31
N PRO A 236 -15.13 -10.76 4.01
CA PRO A 236 -15.85 -10.54 5.24
C PRO A 236 -14.87 -10.22 6.36
N ARG A 237 -15.18 -9.24 7.20
CA ARG A 237 -14.43 -8.86 8.39
C ARG A 237 -15.35 -8.74 9.59
N LEU A 238 -14.93 -9.29 10.71
CA LEU A 238 -15.61 -9.12 11.97
C LEU A 238 -15.22 -7.79 12.59
N LEU A 239 -16.19 -6.98 12.98
CA LEU A 239 -15.94 -5.78 13.79
C LEU A 239 -15.77 -6.22 15.25
N LEU A 240 -14.58 -5.99 15.81
CA LEU A 240 -14.28 -6.34 17.21
C LEU A 240 -15.08 -5.48 18.18
N TYR A 241 -15.43 -4.26 17.79
CA TYR A 241 -16.14 -3.29 18.66
C TYR A 241 -17.66 -3.34 18.53
N GLU A 242 -18.21 -3.77 17.39
CA GLU A 242 -19.64 -3.95 17.19
C GLU A 242 -19.98 -5.44 17.08
N LYS A 243 -20.30 -6.07 18.21
CA LYS A 243 -20.58 -7.53 18.29
C LYS A 243 -21.74 -8.01 17.41
N SER A 244 -22.59 -7.10 16.92
CA SER A 244 -23.80 -7.42 16.14
C SER A 244 -23.64 -7.29 14.62
N LYS A 245 -22.52 -6.72 14.13
CA LYS A 245 -22.34 -6.43 12.71
C LYS A 245 -21.07 -7.04 12.14
N ASN A 246 -21.12 -7.42 10.89
CA ASN A 246 -20.00 -7.83 10.06
C ASN A 246 -19.86 -6.83 8.91
N ILE A 247 -18.64 -6.67 8.41
CA ILE A 247 -18.37 -5.87 7.22
C ILE A 247 -17.96 -6.81 6.09
N VAL A 248 -18.37 -6.45 4.88
CA VAL A 248 -17.90 -7.10 3.65
C VAL A 248 -17.31 -6.03 2.75
N ILE A 249 -16.03 -6.18 2.42
CA ILE A 249 -15.35 -5.35 1.42
C ILE A 249 -15.46 -6.10 0.09
N ILE A 250 -15.95 -5.40 -0.94
CA ILE A 250 -16.16 -5.95 -2.28
C ILE A 250 -15.49 -5.04 -3.30
N GLU A 251 -14.64 -5.62 -4.15
CA GLU A 251 -14.10 -4.94 -5.33
C GLU A 251 -14.64 -5.60 -6.59
N MET A 252 -15.14 -4.78 -7.50
CA MET A 252 -15.75 -5.20 -8.77
C MET A 252 -15.06 -4.52 -9.95
N MET A 253 -14.77 -5.28 -11.00
CA MET A 253 -14.28 -4.73 -12.28
C MET A 253 -15.45 -4.17 -13.07
N ALA A 254 -15.88 -2.96 -12.70
CA ALA A 254 -16.99 -2.27 -13.32
C ALA A 254 -16.97 -0.77 -12.98
N HIS A 255 -17.52 0.04 -13.85
CA HIS A 255 -17.69 1.46 -13.59
C HIS A 255 -18.97 1.71 -12.78
N ILE A 256 -18.89 2.60 -11.78
CA ILE A 256 -20.02 2.87 -10.88
C ILE A 256 -21.30 3.30 -11.61
N ASN A 257 -21.18 3.97 -12.76
CA ASN A 257 -22.31 4.46 -13.55
C ASN A 257 -22.85 3.43 -14.57
N ASP A 258 -22.30 2.23 -14.62
CA ASP A 258 -22.88 1.16 -15.44
C ASP A 258 -24.27 0.80 -14.90
N ILE A 259 -25.26 0.68 -15.80
CA ILE A 259 -26.67 0.44 -15.42
C ILE A 259 -26.80 -0.80 -14.53
N TYR A 260 -26.09 -1.89 -14.87
CA TYR A 260 -26.14 -3.12 -14.07
C TYR A 260 -25.54 -2.93 -12.67
N ILE A 261 -24.51 -2.07 -12.52
CA ILE A 261 -23.93 -1.74 -11.20
C ILE A 261 -24.89 -0.92 -10.37
N GLN A 262 -25.61 0.03 -10.98
CA GLN A 262 -26.66 0.78 -10.28
C GLN A 262 -27.76 -0.16 -9.75
N HIS A 263 -28.18 -1.15 -10.55
CA HIS A 263 -29.13 -2.17 -10.09
C HIS A 263 -28.57 -3.02 -8.95
N ILE A 264 -27.30 -3.45 -9.04
CA ILE A 264 -26.62 -4.17 -7.96
C ILE A 264 -26.62 -3.35 -6.66
N LEU A 265 -26.28 -2.07 -6.73
CA LEU A 265 -26.26 -1.18 -5.57
C LEU A 265 -27.66 -1.06 -4.91
N ILE A 266 -28.71 -0.96 -5.70
CA ILE A 266 -30.10 -0.92 -5.20
C ILE A 266 -30.44 -2.23 -4.48
N GLU A 267 -30.11 -3.39 -5.07
CA GLU A 267 -30.37 -4.68 -4.42
C GLU A 267 -29.55 -4.88 -3.16
N LEU A 268 -28.27 -4.51 -3.19
CA LEU A 268 -27.40 -4.60 -2.01
C LEU A 268 -27.86 -3.67 -0.88
N GLN A 269 -28.40 -2.48 -1.18
CA GLN A 269 -28.97 -1.57 -0.18
C GLN A 269 -30.15 -2.17 0.59
N LYS A 270 -30.94 -3.06 -0.03
CA LYS A 270 -32.06 -3.76 0.65
C LYS A 270 -31.56 -4.81 1.66
N ILE A 271 -30.38 -5.37 1.43
CA ILE A 271 -29.78 -6.42 2.26
C ILE A 271 -28.91 -5.84 3.37
N ALA A 272 -28.23 -4.73 3.06
CA ALA A 272 -27.24 -4.11 3.90
C ALA A 272 -27.85 -3.27 5.03
N TYR A 273 -27.22 -3.28 6.20
CA TYR A 273 -27.48 -2.27 7.23
C TYR A 273 -26.96 -0.89 6.77
N SER A 274 -25.77 -0.87 6.16
CA SER A 274 -25.23 0.30 5.48
C SER A 274 -24.38 -0.12 4.29
N LEU A 275 -24.37 0.69 3.24
CA LEU A 275 -23.54 0.52 2.06
C LEU A 275 -22.80 1.83 1.79
N LYS A 276 -21.49 1.73 1.65
CA LYS A 276 -20.61 2.86 1.35
C LYS A 276 -19.79 2.55 0.10
N ILE A 277 -19.81 3.46 -0.86
CA ILE A 277 -18.92 3.43 -2.00
C ILE A 277 -17.61 4.07 -1.57
N LEU A 278 -16.54 3.27 -1.49
CA LEU A 278 -15.20 3.77 -1.15
C LEU A 278 -14.54 4.48 -2.32
N GLY A 279 -14.83 4.05 -3.54
CA GLY A 279 -14.28 4.68 -4.72
C GLY A 279 -14.63 3.92 -5.99
N CYS A 280 -14.40 4.62 -7.10
CA CYS A 280 -14.42 4.06 -8.43
C CYS A 280 -13.25 4.70 -9.19
N TYR A 281 -12.34 3.92 -9.72
CA TYR A 281 -11.16 4.44 -10.40
C TYR A 281 -10.74 3.56 -11.58
N GLN A 282 -9.99 4.17 -12.49
CA GLN A 282 -9.47 3.47 -13.64
C GLN A 282 -8.39 2.47 -13.22
N VAL A 283 -8.48 1.24 -13.73
CA VAL A 283 -7.40 0.25 -13.55
C VAL A 283 -6.28 0.54 -14.52
N THR A 284 -5.14 0.95 -13.98
CA THR A 284 -3.91 1.06 -14.77
C THR A 284 -3.24 -0.32 -14.81
N PRO A 285 -2.90 -0.88 -15.99
CA PRO A 285 -2.11 -2.10 -16.05
C PRO A 285 -0.80 -1.90 -15.25
N PRO A 286 -0.28 -2.93 -14.59
CA PRO A 286 1.01 -2.84 -13.92
C PRO A 286 2.06 -2.42 -14.96
N THR A 287 2.60 -1.23 -14.81
CA THR A 287 3.75 -0.80 -15.59
C THR A 287 4.98 -1.45 -14.98
N ASP A 288 5.73 -2.20 -15.78
CA ASP A 288 7.11 -2.61 -15.45
C ASP A 288 7.99 -1.35 -15.42
N ALA A 289 7.79 -0.52 -14.41
CA ALA A 289 8.54 0.70 -14.25
C ALA A 289 9.93 0.38 -13.71
N ILE A 290 10.90 0.29 -14.61
CA ILE A 290 12.31 0.41 -14.27
C ILE A 290 12.53 1.87 -13.86
N PHE A 291 12.58 2.12 -12.56
CA PHE A 291 12.91 3.45 -12.04
C PHE A 291 14.37 3.80 -12.34
N HIS A 292 14.59 4.64 -13.33
CA HIS A 292 15.80 5.43 -13.41
C HIS A 292 15.64 6.66 -12.50
N TYR A 293 16.25 6.62 -11.32
CA TYR A 293 16.34 7.77 -10.45
C TYR A 293 17.20 8.85 -11.14
N ASN A 294 16.54 9.88 -11.66
CA ASN A 294 17.22 10.99 -12.30
C ASN A 294 17.90 11.83 -11.21
N ARG A 295 19.23 11.81 -11.14
CA ARG A 295 20.11 12.58 -10.22
C ARG A 295 19.98 14.13 -10.31
N LYS A 296 18.97 14.65 -11.02
CA LYS A 296 18.81 16.09 -11.29
C LYS A 296 17.83 16.82 -10.37
N LEU A 297 17.39 16.22 -9.27
CA LEU A 297 16.49 16.88 -8.29
C LEU A 297 17.07 16.81 -6.86
N LEU A 298 18.34 17.15 -6.72
CA LEU A 298 18.95 17.59 -5.45
C LEU A 298 19.36 19.05 -5.59
#